data_312a5bea9ea03e705bc9c92c67ebeb24
#
_entry.id   312a5bea9ea03e705bc9c92c67ebeb24
#
_cell.length_a   1.000
_cell.length_b   1.000
_cell.length_c   1.000
_cell.angle_alpha   90.00
_cell.angle_beta   90.00
_cell.angle_gamma   90.00
#
_symmetry.space_group_name_H-M   'P 1'
#
loop_
_entity.id
_entity.type
_entity.pdbx_description
1 polymer ?
#
loop_
_entity_poly.entity_id
_entity_poly.type
_entity_poly.pdbx_seq_one_letter_code
_entity_poly.pdbx_strand_id
1 'polypeptide(L)'
;VGALTDVAVVKNDDDSLENMAEKADALIFSPGPGWPADAGKMETLIQQFSGQKPILGICLGFQAIVEVFGGKLRLAHQVMHGKNSQVRQTSGNLLFNKLSSKFLVMRYHSIVMDEAVALPDFAITAVATDDGEIMAIENEKEQIYGLQFHPESIGTLDGMTMIENFVNQVNENKESSNEK
;
A
#
# COMPACT_ATOMS: atom_id res chain seq x y z
N VAL A 1 2.74 -12.81 -2.87
CA VAL A 1 1.89 -13.14 -1.70
C VAL A 1 1.57 -14.63 -1.67
N GLY A 2 1.03 -15.20 -2.74
CA GLY A 2 0.63 -16.62 -2.78
C GLY A 2 1.73 -17.66 -2.50
N ALA A 3 3.00 -17.27 -2.48
CA ALA A 3 4.10 -18.12 -2.02
C ALA A 3 4.27 -18.12 -0.49
N LEU A 4 3.60 -17.22 0.22
CA LEU A 4 3.76 -16.98 1.66
C LEU A 4 2.52 -17.37 2.47
N THR A 5 1.33 -17.28 1.86
CA THR A 5 0.05 -17.52 2.52
C THR A 5 -1.03 -17.85 1.49
N ASP A 6 -2.17 -18.32 1.95
CA ASP A 6 -3.35 -18.50 1.10
C ASP A 6 -3.88 -17.15 0.62
N VAL A 7 -4.17 -17.05 -0.68
CA VAL A 7 -4.63 -15.82 -1.31
C VAL A 7 -5.82 -16.09 -2.21
N ALA A 8 -6.87 -15.30 -2.04
CA ALA A 8 -7.95 -15.17 -3.01
C ALA A 8 -7.80 -13.87 -3.79
N VAL A 9 -7.81 -13.95 -5.11
CA VAL A 9 -7.78 -12.77 -5.99
C VAL A 9 -9.20 -12.54 -6.51
N VAL A 10 -9.76 -11.36 -6.20
CA VAL A 10 -11.13 -11.00 -6.56
C VAL A 10 -11.09 -9.68 -7.33
N LYS A 11 -11.87 -9.59 -8.41
CA LYS A 11 -11.98 -8.34 -9.17
C LYS A 11 -12.82 -7.32 -8.40
N ASN A 12 -12.53 -6.04 -8.62
CA ASN A 12 -13.21 -4.92 -7.95
C ASN A 12 -14.70 -4.74 -8.35
N ASP A 13 -15.15 -5.43 -9.37
CA ASP A 13 -16.53 -5.47 -9.88
C ASP A 13 -17.24 -6.82 -9.63
N ASP A 14 -16.61 -7.74 -8.93
CA ASP A 14 -17.18 -9.06 -8.63
C ASP A 14 -18.24 -8.97 -7.50
N ASP A 15 -19.36 -9.65 -7.67
CA ASP A 15 -20.45 -9.67 -6.69
C ASP A 15 -20.04 -10.30 -5.35
N SER A 16 -19.06 -11.19 -5.34
CA SER A 16 -18.56 -11.85 -4.13
C SER A 16 -17.56 -10.99 -3.33
N LEU A 17 -17.12 -9.85 -3.85
CA LEU A 17 -16.01 -9.05 -3.34
C LEU A 17 -16.17 -8.69 -1.85
N GLU A 18 -17.34 -8.19 -1.44
CA GLU A 18 -17.60 -7.80 -0.05
C GLU A 18 -17.55 -9.03 0.90
N ASN A 19 -18.21 -10.13 0.53
CA ASN A 19 -18.20 -11.36 1.30
C ASN A 19 -16.79 -11.97 1.42
N MET A 20 -15.98 -11.87 0.36
CA MET A 20 -14.60 -12.33 0.40
C MET A 20 -13.73 -11.41 1.27
N ALA A 21 -13.95 -10.10 1.19
CA ALA A 21 -13.25 -9.13 2.04
C ALA A 21 -13.58 -9.31 3.53
N GLU A 22 -14.84 -9.63 3.87
CA GLU A 22 -15.25 -9.93 5.25
C GLU A 22 -14.52 -11.16 5.82
N LYS A 23 -14.35 -12.21 5.02
CA LYS A 23 -13.72 -13.48 5.44
C LYS A 23 -12.19 -13.42 5.48
N ALA A 24 -11.58 -12.48 4.79
CA ALA A 24 -10.13 -12.34 4.73
C ALA A 24 -9.56 -11.79 6.04
N ASP A 25 -8.38 -12.25 6.42
CA ASP A 25 -7.64 -11.76 7.59
C ASP A 25 -6.97 -10.41 7.33
N ALA A 26 -6.69 -10.09 6.06
CA ALA A 26 -6.11 -8.83 5.60
C ALA A 26 -6.53 -8.55 4.16
N LEU A 27 -6.41 -7.31 3.73
CA LEU A 27 -6.74 -6.87 2.38
C LEU A 27 -5.53 -6.25 1.69
N ILE A 28 -5.31 -6.63 0.42
CA ILE A 28 -4.32 -6.00 -0.44
C ILE A 28 -5.04 -5.40 -1.64
N PHE A 29 -4.97 -4.09 -1.79
CA PHE A 29 -5.49 -3.36 -2.94
C PHE A 29 -4.37 -3.20 -3.96
N SER A 30 -4.54 -3.88 -5.10
CA SER A 30 -3.51 -4.02 -6.14
C SER A 30 -3.40 -2.79 -7.04
N PRO A 31 -2.30 -2.67 -7.80
CA PRO A 31 -2.19 -1.69 -8.87
C PRO A 31 -3.32 -1.81 -9.90
N GLY A 32 -3.61 -0.68 -10.55
CA GLY A 32 -4.59 -0.60 -11.62
C GLY A 32 -4.46 0.71 -12.40
N PRO A 33 -5.14 0.84 -13.55
CA PRO A 33 -5.17 2.07 -14.33
C PRO A 33 -6.18 3.08 -13.80
N GLY A 34 -6.02 4.33 -14.18
CA GLY A 34 -6.97 5.41 -13.90
C GLY A 34 -6.84 6.02 -12.52
N TRP A 35 -7.93 6.58 -12.04
CA TRP A 35 -8.05 7.21 -10.73
C TRP A 35 -8.74 6.25 -9.74
N PRO A 36 -8.47 6.37 -8.43
CA PRO A 36 -9.12 5.52 -7.42
C PRO A 36 -10.65 5.56 -7.47
N ALA A 37 -11.22 6.75 -7.68
CA ALA A 37 -12.68 6.94 -7.79
C ALA A 37 -13.33 6.11 -8.91
N ASP A 38 -12.56 5.72 -9.93
CA ASP A 38 -13.01 4.87 -11.04
C ASP A 38 -12.76 3.37 -10.80
N ALA A 39 -12.18 3.01 -9.64
CA ALA A 39 -11.77 1.65 -9.31
C ALA A 39 -12.87 0.82 -8.58
N GLY A 40 -14.13 1.05 -8.90
CA GLY A 40 -15.26 0.28 -8.35
C GLY A 40 -15.40 0.47 -6.84
N LYS A 41 -15.40 -0.62 -6.08
CA LYS A 41 -15.62 -0.61 -4.63
C LYS A 41 -14.36 -0.42 -3.78
N MET A 42 -13.22 -0.12 -4.39
CA MET A 42 -11.93 -0.07 -3.68
C MET A 42 -11.94 0.86 -2.48
N GLU A 43 -12.34 2.13 -2.67
CA GLU A 43 -12.38 3.13 -1.59
C GLU A 43 -13.41 2.76 -0.51
N THR A 44 -14.57 2.25 -0.92
CA THR A 44 -15.62 1.79 0.01
C THR A 44 -15.09 0.68 0.93
N LEU A 45 -14.37 -0.29 0.40
CA LEU A 45 -13.80 -1.38 1.18
C LEU A 45 -12.67 -0.91 2.10
N ILE A 46 -11.82 0.01 1.65
CA ILE A 46 -10.79 0.62 2.49
C ILE A 46 -11.45 1.30 3.69
N GLN A 47 -12.47 2.11 3.46
CA GLN A 47 -13.20 2.80 4.52
C GLN A 47 -13.91 1.82 5.46
N GLN A 48 -14.56 0.79 4.94
CA GLN A 48 -15.30 -0.20 5.71
C GLN A 48 -14.39 -1.01 6.64
N PHE A 49 -13.21 -1.44 6.16
CA PHE A 49 -12.34 -2.36 6.89
C PHE A 49 -11.17 -1.67 7.62
N SER A 50 -11.05 -0.35 7.52
CA SER A 50 -10.11 0.45 8.30
C SER A 50 -10.28 0.19 9.80
N GLY A 51 -9.17 -0.05 10.51
CA GLY A 51 -9.15 -0.38 11.93
C GLY A 51 -9.74 -1.75 12.30
N GLN A 52 -10.21 -2.53 11.34
CA GLN A 52 -10.74 -3.87 11.58
C GLN A 52 -9.75 -4.97 11.19
N LYS A 53 -8.98 -4.75 10.15
CA LYS A 53 -7.96 -5.68 9.65
C LYS A 53 -6.83 -4.94 8.93
N PRO A 54 -5.63 -5.54 8.84
CA PRO A 54 -4.52 -4.94 8.11
C PRO A 54 -4.84 -4.69 6.63
N ILE A 55 -4.46 -3.53 6.13
CA ILE A 55 -4.66 -3.11 4.74
C ILE A 55 -3.31 -2.71 4.13
N LEU A 56 -3.02 -3.23 2.94
CA LEU A 56 -1.90 -2.80 2.11
C LEU A 56 -2.42 -2.27 0.76
N GLY A 57 -2.14 -1.02 0.45
CA GLY A 57 -2.41 -0.40 -0.85
C GLY A 57 -1.14 -0.28 -1.70
N ILE A 58 -1.19 -0.75 -2.94
CA ILE A 58 -0.07 -0.71 -3.89
C ILE A 58 -0.47 0.13 -5.10
N CYS A 59 0.30 1.17 -5.42
CA CYS A 59 0.11 2.09 -6.53
C CYS A 59 -1.30 2.71 -6.53
N LEU A 60 -2.26 2.21 -7.30
CA LEU A 60 -3.66 2.66 -7.25
C LEU A 60 -4.28 2.46 -5.86
N GLY A 61 -3.97 1.35 -5.19
CA GLY A 61 -4.42 1.10 -3.81
C GLY A 61 -3.85 2.10 -2.80
N PHE A 62 -2.59 2.51 -2.95
CA PHE A 62 -2.00 3.60 -2.16
C PHE A 62 -2.76 4.92 -2.40
N GLN A 63 -3.04 5.26 -3.66
CA GLN A 63 -3.76 6.46 -4.02
C GLN A 63 -5.19 6.48 -3.45
N ALA A 64 -5.87 5.33 -3.47
CA ALA A 64 -7.18 5.17 -2.86
C ALA A 64 -7.14 5.40 -1.33
N ILE A 65 -6.12 4.89 -0.64
CA ILE A 65 -5.92 5.16 0.79
C ILE A 65 -5.77 6.67 1.01
N VAL A 66 -4.96 7.36 0.21
CA VAL A 66 -4.77 8.81 0.32
C VAL A 66 -6.11 9.55 0.23
N GLU A 67 -6.95 9.26 -0.77
CA GLU A 67 -8.25 9.93 -0.95
C GLU A 67 -9.25 9.60 0.17
N VAL A 68 -9.35 8.33 0.58
CA VAL A 68 -10.26 7.88 1.67
C VAL A 68 -9.97 8.60 2.98
N PHE A 69 -8.70 8.87 3.29
CA PHE A 69 -8.30 9.56 4.53
C PHE A 69 -8.15 11.08 4.38
N GLY A 70 -8.69 11.67 3.31
CA GLY A 70 -8.80 13.12 3.13
C GLY A 70 -7.57 13.80 2.53
N GLY A 71 -6.59 13.03 2.09
CA GLY A 71 -5.49 13.54 1.27
C GLY A 71 -5.96 13.90 -0.13
N LYS A 72 -5.05 14.40 -0.93
CA LYS A 72 -5.29 14.72 -2.35
C LYS A 72 -4.25 14.08 -3.24
N LEU A 73 -4.66 13.86 -4.47
CA LEU A 73 -3.79 13.39 -5.54
C LEU A 73 -3.54 14.51 -6.54
N ARG A 74 -2.37 14.48 -7.16
CA ARG A 74 -2.00 15.37 -8.27
C ARG A 74 -1.27 14.58 -9.34
N LEU A 75 -1.11 15.19 -10.51
CA LEU A 75 -0.22 14.64 -11.52
C LEU A 75 1.25 14.79 -11.06
N ALA A 76 2.04 13.76 -11.28
CA ALA A 76 3.47 13.81 -11.03
C ALA A 76 4.16 14.81 -11.97
N HIS A 77 5.21 15.47 -11.51
CA HIS A 77 6.02 16.34 -12.36
C HIS A 77 6.65 15.58 -13.52
N GLN A 78 6.94 14.30 -13.31
CA GLN A 78 7.47 13.42 -14.34
C GLN A 78 6.70 12.09 -14.33
N VAL A 79 6.23 11.67 -15.50
CA VAL A 79 5.61 10.35 -15.68
C VAL A 79 6.65 9.25 -15.45
N MET A 80 6.35 8.35 -14.53
CA MET A 80 7.15 7.15 -14.30
C MET A 80 6.51 5.97 -15.00
N HIS A 81 7.23 5.36 -15.93
CA HIS A 81 6.77 4.19 -16.66
C HIS A 81 7.91 3.18 -16.82
N GLY A 82 7.96 2.21 -15.92
CA GLY A 82 9.04 1.22 -15.86
C GLY A 82 10.40 1.82 -15.52
N LYS A 83 10.43 2.80 -14.63
CA LYS A 83 11.66 3.46 -14.18
C LYS A 83 12.01 3.07 -12.75
N ASN A 84 13.30 2.81 -12.52
CA ASN A 84 13.82 2.63 -11.18
C ASN A 84 14.07 4.00 -10.52
N SER A 85 13.71 4.11 -9.25
CA SER A 85 14.10 5.22 -8.38
C SER A 85 14.73 4.67 -7.10
N GLN A 86 15.71 5.40 -6.57
CA GLN A 86 16.17 5.15 -5.22
C GLN A 86 15.21 5.82 -4.25
N VAL A 87 14.75 5.06 -3.28
CA VAL A 87 13.88 5.53 -2.21
C VAL A 87 14.67 5.61 -0.92
N ARG A 88 14.43 6.66 -0.14
CA ARG A 88 14.99 6.86 1.20
C ARG A 88 13.88 6.78 2.25
N GLN A 89 14.10 5.96 3.27
CA GLN A 89 13.24 5.94 4.46
C GLN A 89 13.33 7.26 5.21
N THR A 90 12.19 7.79 5.65
CA THR A 90 12.08 9.02 6.44
C THR A 90 11.76 8.76 7.90
N SER A 91 11.08 7.64 8.16
CA SER A 91 10.75 7.14 9.49
C SER A 91 10.69 5.62 9.48
N GLY A 92 10.51 5.00 10.65
CA GLY A 92 10.26 3.56 10.72
C GLY A 92 8.99 3.19 9.99
N ASN A 93 8.99 2.02 9.36
CA ASN A 93 7.83 1.43 8.70
C ASN A 93 7.91 -0.08 8.85
N LEU A 94 6.79 -0.70 9.19
CA LEU A 94 6.72 -2.15 9.34
C LEU A 94 7.23 -2.88 8.09
N LEU A 95 6.78 -2.44 6.90
CA LEU A 95 7.14 -3.07 5.63
C LEU A 95 8.64 -3.02 5.34
N PHE A 96 9.36 -2.05 5.90
CA PHE A 96 10.78 -1.83 5.66
C PHE A 96 11.69 -2.46 6.72
N ASN A 97 11.14 -3.24 7.64
CA ASN A 97 11.94 -4.01 8.58
C ASN A 97 12.97 -4.88 7.83
N LYS A 98 14.21 -4.85 8.31
CA LYS A 98 15.38 -5.51 7.70
C LYS A 98 15.87 -4.93 6.38
N LEU A 99 15.27 -3.84 5.87
CA LEU A 99 15.75 -3.14 4.68
C LEU A 99 16.79 -2.08 5.05
N SER A 100 17.68 -1.78 4.10
CA SER A 100 18.57 -0.63 4.19
C SER A 100 17.79 0.68 4.21
N SER A 101 18.37 1.76 4.76
CA SER A 101 17.76 3.09 4.77
C SER A 101 17.49 3.66 3.37
N LYS A 102 18.14 3.10 2.34
CA LYS A 102 17.92 3.39 0.92
C LYS A 102 17.84 2.08 0.15
N PHE A 103 16.87 2.00 -0.75
CA PHE A 103 16.66 0.82 -1.61
C PHE A 103 16.10 1.24 -2.98
N LEU A 104 16.21 0.37 -3.97
CA LEU A 104 15.69 0.59 -5.32
C LEU A 104 14.28 0.05 -5.47
N VAL A 105 13.42 0.82 -6.15
CA VAL A 105 12.05 0.44 -6.44
C VAL A 105 11.69 0.70 -7.90
N MET A 106 10.73 -0.05 -8.42
CA MET A 106 10.16 0.15 -9.75
C MET A 106 8.87 0.97 -9.66
N ARG A 107 8.76 1.98 -10.52
CA ARG A 107 7.63 2.92 -10.57
C ARG A 107 6.92 2.88 -11.92
N TYR A 108 5.57 2.90 -11.89
CA TYR A 108 4.69 2.89 -13.07
C TYR A 108 3.50 3.83 -12.87
N HIS A 109 3.73 5.09 -12.48
CA HIS A 109 2.64 6.01 -12.15
C HIS A 109 2.85 7.40 -12.73
N SER A 110 1.74 8.08 -13.00
CA SER A 110 1.66 9.49 -13.36
C SER A 110 0.87 10.32 -12.33
N ILE A 111 0.28 9.66 -11.34
CA ILE A 111 -0.49 10.25 -10.25
C ILE A 111 0.27 9.98 -8.95
N VAL A 112 0.30 10.97 -8.08
CA VAL A 112 1.02 10.96 -6.80
C VAL A 112 0.19 11.63 -5.71
N MET A 113 0.53 11.36 -4.45
CA MET A 113 -0.01 12.10 -3.32
C MET A 113 0.46 13.57 -3.38
N ASP A 114 -0.46 14.50 -3.15
CA ASP A 114 -0.15 15.92 -3.02
C ASP A 114 0.39 16.18 -1.60
N GLU A 115 1.68 16.47 -1.52
CA GLU A 115 2.38 16.76 -0.27
C GLU A 115 1.93 18.07 0.41
N ALA A 116 1.23 18.94 -0.31
CA ALA A 116 0.67 20.17 0.26
C ALA A 116 -0.56 19.89 1.15
N VAL A 117 -1.15 18.70 1.05
CA VAL A 117 -2.33 18.32 1.83
C VAL A 117 -1.92 17.30 2.88
N ALA A 118 -1.94 17.70 4.14
CA ALA A 118 -1.64 16.80 5.25
C ALA A 118 -2.60 15.60 5.27
N LEU A 119 -2.05 14.43 5.55
CA LEU A 119 -2.82 13.21 5.80
C LEU A 119 -2.74 12.91 7.30
N PRO A 120 -3.77 13.31 8.09
CA PRO A 120 -3.76 13.10 9.53
C PRO A 120 -3.60 11.61 9.87
N ASP A 121 -2.92 11.32 10.97
CA ASP A 121 -2.69 9.97 11.49
C ASP A 121 -1.81 9.06 10.61
N PHE A 122 -1.32 9.55 9.48
CA PHE A 122 -0.36 8.85 8.63
C PHE A 122 1.04 9.45 8.73
N ALA A 123 2.03 8.61 8.90
CA ALA A 123 3.43 8.96 8.72
C ALA A 123 3.83 8.79 7.25
N ILE A 124 4.54 9.77 6.68
CA ILE A 124 5.27 9.60 5.43
C ILE A 124 6.53 8.83 5.78
N THR A 125 6.68 7.60 5.30
CA THR A 125 7.74 6.69 5.71
C THR A 125 8.84 6.53 4.68
N ALA A 126 8.60 6.94 3.43
CA ALA A 126 9.62 6.95 2.39
C ALA A 126 9.35 7.97 1.29
N VAL A 127 10.41 8.52 0.73
CA VAL A 127 10.39 9.45 -0.41
C VAL A 127 11.40 9.04 -1.48
N ALA A 128 11.10 9.30 -2.73
CA ALA A 128 12.04 9.11 -3.83
C ALA A 128 13.15 10.18 -3.77
N THR A 129 14.39 9.79 -4.06
CA THR A 129 15.54 10.71 -3.94
C THR A 129 15.77 11.56 -5.18
N ASP A 130 15.19 11.18 -6.30
CA ASP A 130 15.32 11.83 -7.60
C ASP A 130 14.32 12.99 -7.82
N ASP A 131 13.08 12.83 -7.34
CA ASP A 131 12.02 13.83 -7.53
C ASP A 131 11.32 14.27 -6.23
N GLY A 132 11.63 13.63 -5.09
CA GLY A 132 11.05 13.96 -3.79
C GLY A 132 9.62 13.45 -3.58
N GLU A 133 9.04 12.73 -4.53
CA GLU A 133 7.68 12.21 -4.43
C GLU A 133 7.52 11.22 -3.26
N ILE A 134 6.36 11.26 -2.62
CA ILE A 134 6.03 10.37 -1.51
C ILE A 134 5.86 8.95 -2.05
N MET A 135 6.62 8.01 -1.48
CA MET A 135 6.67 6.63 -1.93
C MET A 135 6.04 5.65 -0.95
N ALA A 136 5.91 6.02 0.32
CA ALA A 136 5.21 5.19 1.29
C ALA A 136 4.60 6.00 2.43
N ILE A 137 3.47 5.50 2.91
CA ILE A 137 2.76 6.02 4.09
C ILE A 137 2.35 4.86 5.00
N GLU A 138 2.20 5.15 6.28
CA GLU A 138 1.76 4.19 7.29
C GLU A 138 0.86 4.85 8.35
N ASN A 139 -0.24 4.19 8.67
CA ASN A 139 -1.01 4.41 9.89
C ASN A 139 -0.89 3.15 10.74
N GLU A 140 0.03 3.17 11.71
CA GLU A 140 0.32 2.02 12.57
C GLU A 140 -0.90 1.62 13.41
N LYS A 141 -1.66 2.59 13.92
CA LYS A 141 -2.83 2.36 14.77
C LYS A 141 -3.93 1.59 14.02
N GLU A 142 -4.21 1.99 12.79
CA GLU A 142 -5.22 1.36 11.94
C GLU A 142 -4.67 0.19 11.12
N GLN A 143 -3.35 -0.05 11.20
CA GLN A 143 -2.60 -1.07 10.44
C GLN A 143 -2.80 -0.92 8.92
N ILE A 144 -2.68 0.32 8.44
CA ILE A 144 -2.82 0.66 7.03
C ILE A 144 -1.47 1.08 6.48
N TYR A 145 -1.08 0.44 5.39
CA TYR A 145 0.20 0.62 4.72
C TYR A 145 -0.03 0.97 3.26
N GLY A 146 0.68 1.96 2.75
CA GLY A 146 0.60 2.36 1.35
C GLY A 146 1.97 2.43 0.70
N LEU A 147 2.09 1.85 -0.50
CA LEU A 147 3.29 1.90 -1.35
C LEU A 147 2.91 2.48 -2.72
N GLN A 148 3.52 3.59 -3.13
CA GLN A 148 3.30 4.17 -4.47
C GLN A 148 4.03 3.39 -5.57
N PHE A 149 5.08 2.68 -5.23
CA PHE A 149 5.85 1.82 -6.13
C PHE A 149 5.33 0.38 -6.15
N HIS A 150 5.94 -0.46 -6.99
CA HIS A 150 5.52 -1.84 -7.22
C HIS A 150 6.47 -2.84 -6.52
N PRO A 151 6.14 -3.34 -5.32
CA PRO A 151 6.95 -4.33 -4.62
C PRO A 151 6.99 -5.68 -5.35
N GLU A 152 5.97 -5.99 -6.17
CA GLU A 152 5.89 -7.22 -6.96
C GLU A 152 6.81 -7.22 -8.19
N SER A 153 7.33 -6.04 -8.57
CA SER A 153 8.16 -5.90 -9.78
C SER A 153 9.57 -6.45 -9.56
N ILE A 154 10.12 -7.09 -10.57
CA ILE A 154 11.51 -7.57 -10.58
C ILE A 154 12.54 -6.45 -10.35
N GLY A 155 12.18 -5.21 -10.66
CA GLY A 155 13.02 -4.03 -10.42
C GLY A 155 13.00 -3.52 -8.97
N THR A 156 12.16 -4.09 -8.10
CA THR A 156 12.13 -3.82 -6.66
C THR A 156 12.75 -5.00 -5.93
N LEU A 157 14.07 -4.96 -5.74
CA LEU A 157 14.85 -6.12 -5.25
C LEU A 157 14.41 -6.60 -3.86
N ASP A 158 14.03 -5.68 -2.98
CA ASP A 158 13.60 -5.97 -1.61
C ASP A 158 12.07 -6.15 -1.49
N GLY A 159 11.36 -6.19 -2.62
CA GLY A 159 9.90 -6.21 -2.62
C GLY A 159 9.30 -7.44 -1.95
N MET A 160 9.92 -8.62 -2.09
CA MET A 160 9.48 -9.84 -1.40
C MET A 160 9.56 -9.67 0.11
N THR A 161 10.64 -9.10 0.65
CA THR A 161 10.81 -8.83 2.09
C THR A 161 9.71 -7.89 2.61
N MET A 162 9.32 -6.88 1.84
CA MET A 162 8.21 -5.99 2.22
C MET A 162 6.89 -6.75 2.36
N ILE A 163 6.59 -7.63 1.41
CA ILE A 163 5.38 -8.47 1.46
C ILE A 163 5.45 -9.49 2.60
N GLU A 164 6.62 -10.09 2.85
CA GLU A 164 6.84 -10.98 4.00
C GLU A 164 6.58 -10.26 5.32
N ASN A 165 7.07 -9.03 5.48
CA ASN A 165 6.84 -8.24 6.68
C ASN A 165 5.34 -7.98 6.90
N PHE A 166 4.57 -7.66 5.83
CA PHE A 166 3.12 -7.51 5.93
C PHE A 166 2.42 -8.82 6.34
N VAL A 167 2.75 -9.94 5.69
CA VAL A 167 2.14 -11.25 6.00
C VAL A 167 2.46 -11.69 7.43
N ASN A 168 3.68 -11.45 7.90
CA ASN A 168 4.06 -11.75 9.29
C ASN A 168 3.22 -10.97 10.29
N GLN A 169 2.98 -9.68 10.05
CA GLN A 169 2.09 -8.85 10.89
C GLN A 169 0.67 -9.41 10.95
N VAL A 170 0.13 -9.86 9.82
CA VAL A 170 -1.20 -10.48 9.76
C VAL A 170 -1.24 -11.76 10.61
N ASN A 171 -0.21 -12.59 10.54
CA ASN A 171 -0.13 -13.84 11.31
C ASN A 171 -0.02 -13.58 12.82
N GLU A 172 0.80 -12.61 13.24
CA GLU A 172 0.94 -12.20 14.65
C GLU A 172 -0.40 -11.71 15.23
N ASN A 173 -1.19 -10.97 14.45
CA ASN A 173 -2.52 -10.52 14.88
C ASN A 173 -3.48 -11.70 15.08
N LYS A 174 -3.44 -12.71 14.22
CA LYS A 174 -4.27 -13.93 14.34
C LYS A 174 -3.93 -14.72 15.60
N GLU A 175 -2.65 -14.91 15.87
CA GLU A 175 -2.20 -15.61 17.08
C GLU A 175 -2.67 -14.88 18.35
N SER A 176 -2.48 -13.56 18.42
CA SER A 176 -2.92 -12.74 19.54
C SER A 176 -4.44 -12.72 19.75
N SER A 177 -5.22 -12.93 18.70
CA SER A 177 -6.69 -13.00 18.76
C SER A 177 -7.20 -14.36 19.25
N ASN A 178 -6.45 -15.43 19.01
CA ASN A 178 -6.81 -16.79 19.43
C ASN A 178 -6.45 -17.09 20.91
N GLU A 179 -5.61 -16.24 21.53
CA GLU A 179 -5.20 -16.39 22.94
C GLU A 179 -6.15 -15.66 23.94
N LYS A 180 -7.15 -14.97 23.44
CA LYS A 180 -8.17 -14.25 24.24
C LYS A 180 -9.50 -15.00 24.25
#